data_8b959b25ba2ebc984304980a03ecea42
#
_entry.id   8b959b25ba2ebc984304980a03ecea42
#
_cell.length_a   1.000
_cell.length_b   1.000
_cell.length_c   1.000
_cell.angle_alpha   90.00
_cell.angle_beta   90.00
_cell.angle_gamma   90.00
#
_symmetry.space_group_name_H-M   'P 1'
#
loop_
_entity.id
_entity.type
_entity.pdbx_description
1 polymer ?
#
loop_
_entity_poly.entity_id
_entity_poly.type
_entity_poly.pdbx_seq_one_letter_code
_entity_poly.pdbx_strand_id
1 'polypeptide(L)'
;RTFGCNFRCMNFGLPKGEGNRWEKHSRGERYNPEVKALLDANVHETTEKFEDLPIVHTGCDTYASIYPEFKKFNKLAEVDEVVEHLLSLTPEGKWTMDNGQDVHLILTGGEPLLAWQRLYVDLFEHPRMEDLRNVTIETNTTQHLHEDFRAYLRDKARFRTTFSCSPKLSVSGEPWE
;
A
#
# COMPACT_ATOMS: atom_id res chain seq x y z
N ARG A 1 -1.36 5.32 1.24
CA ARG A 1 -0.67 4.10 0.79
C ARG A 1 0.77 4.08 1.28
N THR A 2 1.31 2.90 1.59
CA THR A 2 2.71 2.73 1.98
C THR A 2 3.57 2.35 0.77
N PHE A 3 4.84 2.71 0.81
CA PHE A 3 5.79 2.35 -0.23
C PHE A 3 6.51 1.05 0.10
N GLY A 4 6.70 0.22 -0.91
CA GLY A 4 7.40 -1.07 -0.85
C GLY A 4 6.45 -2.25 -0.85
N CYS A 5 6.82 -3.27 -1.60
CA CYS A 5 6.15 -4.57 -1.63
C CYS A 5 7.17 -5.66 -1.93
N ASN A 6 6.96 -6.82 -1.37
CA ASN A 6 7.75 -8.00 -1.67
C ASN A 6 7.28 -8.72 -2.94
N PHE A 7 6.14 -8.33 -3.51
CA PHE A 7 5.61 -8.82 -4.79
C PHE A 7 5.62 -7.73 -5.87
N ARG A 8 5.48 -8.14 -7.13
CA ARG A 8 5.37 -7.27 -8.30
C ARG A 8 4.06 -7.48 -9.06
N CYS A 9 3.37 -8.60 -8.84
CA CYS A 9 2.09 -8.96 -9.46
C CYS A 9 2.09 -8.80 -10.99
N MET A 10 3.17 -9.22 -11.66
CA MET A 10 3.46 -8.89 -13.07
C MET A 10 2.40 -9.39 -14.06
N ASN A 11 1.75 -10.50 -13.74
CA ASN A 11 0.77 -11.14 -14.63
C ASN A 11 -0.68 -10.79 -14.30
N PHE A 12 -0.92 -9.95 -13.31
CA PHE A 12 -2.29 -9.56 -12.94
C PHE A 12 -2.97 -8.85 -14.12
N GLY A 13 -4.20 -9.27 -14.44
CA GLY A 13 -4.97 -8.69 -15.55
C GLY A 13 -4.58 -9.19 -16.95
N LEU A 14 -3.50 -9.96 -17.10
CA LEU A 14 -3.15 -10.55 -18.39
C LEU A 14 -4.07 -11.73 -18.75
N PRO A 15 -4.37 -11.95 -20.04
CA PRO A 15 -5.09 -13.11 -20.50
C PRO A 15 -4.43 -14.41 -20.06
N LYS A 16 -5.25 -15.45 -19.83
CA LYS A 16 -4.74 -16.76 -19.43
C LYS A 16 -3.75 -17.33 -20.46
N GLY A 17 -2.53 -17.57 -20.00
CA GLY A 17 -1.45 -18.12 -20.83
C GLY A 17 -0.51 -17.08 -21.46
N GLU A 18 -0.83 -15.79 -21.35
CA GLU A 18 0.02 -14.70 -21.84
C GLU A 18 0.97 -14.14 -20.77
N GLY A 19 0.81 -14.56 -19.52
CA GLY A 19 1.71 -14.16 -18.45
C GLY A 19 3.11 -14.71 -18.65
N ASN A 20 4.12 -13.94 -18.28
CA ASN A 20 5.49 -14.43 -18.24
C ASN A 20 5.57 -15.62 -17.30
N ARG A 21 5.76 -16.80 -17.86
CA ARG A 21 6.19 -17.93 -17.04
C ARG A 21 7.51 -17.53 -16.40
N TRP A 22 7.66 -17.89 -15.13
CA TRP A 22 8.87 -17.73 -14.38
C TRP A 22 10.05 -18.39 -15.09
N GLU A 23 10.65 -17.70 -16.01
CA GLU A 23 12.01 -18.00 -16.42
C GLU A 23 12.91 -17.17 -15.51
N LYS A 24 13.90 -17.85 -14.94
CA LYS A 24 14.91 -17.26 -14.04
C LYS A 24 15.40 -15.93 -14.61
N HIS A 25 14.75 -14.87 -14.27
CA HIS A 25 15.29 -13.56 -14.54
C HIS A 25 16.42 -13.34 -13.53
N SER A 26 17.63 -13.18 -14.04
CA SER A 26 18.74 -12.63 -13.30
C SER A 26 18.26 -11.42 -12.51
N ARG A 27 18.71 -11.29 -11.25
CA ARG A 27 18.44 -10.12 -10.40
C ARG A 27 18.48 -8.85 -11.23
N GLY A 28 17.36 -8.22 -11.42
CA GLY A 28 17.39 -6.90 -12.01
C GLY A 28 16.08 -6.39 -12.55
N GLU A 29 15.33 -7.12 -13.34
CA GLU A 29 14.29 -6.46 -14.11
C GLU A 29 13.01 -7.30 -14.18
N ARG A 30 12.19 -7.16 -13.15
CA ARG A 30 10.83 -7.69 -13.16
C ARG A 30 9.86 -6.52 -13.29
N TYR A 31 9.62 -6.09 -14.50
CA TYR A 31 8.63 -5.08 -14.79
C TYR A 31 7.48 -5.71 -15.57
N ASN A 32 6.27 -5.35 -15.18
CA ASN A 32 5.12 -5.52 -16.04
C ASN A 32 5.36 -4.74 -17.35
N PRO A 33 4.94 -5.24 -18.53
CA PRO A 33 5.16 -4.57 -19.81
C PRO A 33 4.66 -3.12 -19.87
N GLU A 34 3.50 -2.82 -19.28
CA GLU A 34 2.97 -1.45 -19.25
C GLU A 34 3.85 -0.55 -18.38
N VAL A 35 4.25 -1.00 -17.19
CA VAL A 35 5.17 -0.23 -16.32
C VAL A 35 6.51 -0.03 -16.99
N LYS A 36 7.03 -1.06 -17.69
CA LYS A 36 8.27 -0.93 -18.46
C LYS A 36 8.15 0.15 -19.53
N ALA A 37 7.06 0.20 -20.26
CA ALA A 37 6.81 1.24 -21.24
C ALA A 37 6.81 2.66 -20.64
N LEU A 38 6.26 2.82 -19.43
CA LEU A 38 6.31 4.10 -18.70
C LEU A 38 7.75 4.49 -18.32
N LEU A 39 8.57 3.52 -17.92
CA LEU A 39 9.98 3.75 -17.61
C LEU A 39 10.78 4.09 -18.86
N ASP A 40 10.58 3.35 -19.93
CA ASP A 40 11.25 3.61 -21.23
C ASP A 40 10.88 5.01 -21.81
N ALA A 41 9.67 5.50 -21.50
CA ALA A 41 9.22 6.84 -21.85
C ALA A 41 9.61 7.92 -20.82
N ASN A 42 10.39 7.58 -19.80
CA ASN A 42 10.81 8.47 -18.71
C ASN A 42 9.65 9.15 -17.95
N VAL A 43 8.48 8.52 -17.89
CA VAL A 43 7.31 9.07 -17.19
C VAL A 43 7.61 9.34 -15.72
N HIS A 44 8.39 8.46 -15.07
CA HIS A 44 8.83 8.62 -13.69
C HIS A 44 9.67 9.89 -13.45
N GLU A 45 10.35 10.42 -14.47
CA GLU A 45 11.14 11.66 -14.36
C GLU A 45 10.32 12.90 -14.73
N THR A 46 9.52 12.79 -15.79
CA THR A 46 8.79 13.93 -16.40
C THR A 46 7.49 14.27 -15.68
N THR A 47 6.87 13.33 -14.99
CA THR A 47 5.64 13.58 -14.22
C THR A 47 5.98 14.20 -12.86
N GLU A 48 5.32 15.30 -12.50
CA GLU A 48 5.58 16.02 -11.25
C GLU A 48 4.68 15.54 -10.12
N LYS A 49 3.41 15.25 -10.40
CA LYS A 49 2.40 14.89 -9.40
C LYS A 49 1.98 13.45 -9.53
N PHE A 50 1.69 12.83 -8.39
CA PHE A 50 1.23 11.43 -8.33
C PHE A 50 -0.07 11.21 -9.12
N GLU A 51 -1.00 12.13 -9.03
CA GLU A 51 -2.31 12.08 -9.70
C GLU A 51 -2.23 12.15 -11.22
N ASP A 52 -1.11 12.64 -11.76
CA ASP A 52 -0.87 12.73 -13.21
C ASP A 52 -0.20 11.45 -13.76
N LEU A 53 0.11 10.49 -12.90
CA LEU A 53 0.68 9.21 -13.32
C LEU A 53 -0.34 8.40 -14.13
N PRO A 54 0.07 7.78 -15.26
CA PRO A 54 -0.81 6.96 -16.07
C PRO A 54 -1.37 5.76 -15.28
N ILE A 55 -2.61 5.40 -15.60
CA ILE A 55 -3.20 4.16 -15.10
C ILE A 55 -2.67 2.99 -15.92
N VAL A 56 -2.22 1.93 -15.25
CA VAL A 56 -1.87 0.66 -15.88
C VAL A 56 -3.05 -0.31 -15.76
N HIS A 57 -3.29 -1.10 -16.78
CA HIS A 57 -4.41 -2.03 -16.86
C HIS A 57 -4.00 -3.46 -16.52
N THR A 58 -2.71 -3.75 -16.57
CA THR A 58 -2.13 -5.04 -16.22
C THR A 58 -1.00 -4.89 -15.20
N GLY A 59 -0.71 -5.94 -14.46
CA GLY A 59 0.27 -5.89 -13.38
C GLY A 59 -0.30 -5.28 -12.10
N CYS A 60 0.55 -4.68 -11.31
CA CYS A 60 0.14 -4.05 -10.07
C CYS A 60 -0.45 -2.66 -10.33
N ASP A 61 -1.69 -2.43 -9.94
CA ASP A 61 -2.37 -1.14 -10.03
C ASP A 61 -1.74 -0.04 -9.16
N THR A 62 -0.91 -0.46 -8.19
CA THR A 62 -0.18 0.44 -7.30
C THR A 62 1.32 0.50 -7.63
N TYR A 63 1.67 0.37 -8.90
CA TYR A 63 3.05 0.29 -9.37
C TYR A 63 3.94 1.42 -8.80
N ALA A 64 3.43 2.62 -8.68
CA ALA A 64 4.18 3.75 -8.13
C ALA A 64 4.53 3.59 -6.64
N SER A 65 3.88 2.67 -5.93
CA SER A 65 4.20 2.35 -4.53
C SER A 65 5.17 1.17 -4.39
N ILE A 66 5.53 0.51 -5.49
CA ILE A 66 6.38 -0.69 -5.43
C ILE A 66 7.68 -0.61 -6.24
N TYR A 67 7.71 0.16 -7.31
CA TYR A 67 8.90 0.29 -8.14
C TYR A 67 9.77 1.47 -7.67
N PRO A 68 11.08 1.25 -7.43
CA PRO A 68 11.98 2.26 -6.87
C PRO A 68 12.08 3.55 -7.68
N GLU A 69 11.89 3.47 -8.98
CA GLU A 69 11.96 4.61 -9.91
C GLU A 69 10.88 5.65 -9.59
N PHE A 70 9.75 5.21 -9.05
CA PHE A 70 8.64 6.07 -8.64
C PHE A 70 8.73 6.55 -7.18
N LYS A 71 9.85 6.28 -6.49
CA LYS A 71 10.00 6.62 -5.06
C LYS A 71 9.81 8.11 -4.78
N LYS A 72 10.08 9.00 -5.73
CA LYS A 72 9.90 10.45 -5.54
C LYS A 72 8.45 10.83 -5.19
N PHE A 73 7.47 10.02 -5.58
CA PHE A 73 6.05 10.23 -5.28
C PHE A 73 5.66 9.75 -3.88
N ASN A 74 6.58 9.11 -3.16
CA ASN A 74 6.35 8.54 -1.83
C ASN A 74 7.31 9.20 -0.84
N LYS A 75 7.03 10.45 -0.49
CA LYS A 75 7.83 11.19 0.47
C LYS A 75 7.69 10.56 1.86
N LEU A 76 8.81 10.55 2.59
CA LEU A 76 8.74 10.36 4.03
C LEU A 76 8.06 11.59 4.63
N ALA A 77 7.12 11.35 5.52
CA ALA A 77 6.39 12.38 6.23
C ALA A 77 6.44 12.08 7.73
N GLU A 78 6.48 13.12 8.54
CA GLU A 78 6.34 13.00 9.98
C GLU A 78 4.90 12.63 10.33
N VAL A 79 4.70 12.01 11.50
CA VAL A 79 3.37 11.53 11.92
C VAL A 79 2.34 12.66 11.92
N ASP A 80 2.71 13.83 12.39
CA ASP A 80 1.81 15.02 12.43
C ASP A 80 1.35 15.39 11.01
N GLU A 81 2.26 15.42 10.03
CA GLU A 81 1.94 15.72 8.63
C GLU A 81 0.98 14.67 8.04
N VAL A 82 1.21 13.38 8.35
CA VAL A 82 0.33 12.31 7.90
C VAL A 82 -1.06 12.46 8.50
N VAL A 83 -1.16 12.73 9.80
CA VAL A 83 -2.46 12.90 10.48
C VAL A 83 -3.21 14.11 9.93
N GLU A 84 -2.53 15.25 9.75
CA GLU A 84 -3.14 16.45 9.15
C GLU A 84 -3.68 16.15 7.77
N HIS A 85 -2.88 15.48 6.94
CA HIS A 85 -3.31 15.11 5.60
C HIS A 85 -4.50 14.14 5.62
N LEU A 86 -4.47 13.11 6.46
CA LEU A 86 -5.58 12.18 6.59
C LEU A 86 -6.88 12.89 6.98
N LEU A 87 -6.81 13.76 7.98
CA LEU A 87 -7.99 14.51 8.44
C LEU A 87 -8.49 15.50 7.38
N SER A 88 -7.61 16.08 6.57
CA SER A 88 -8.03 16.96 5.47
C SER A 88 -8.84 16.23 4.40
N LEU A 89 -8.71 14.90 4.31
CA LEU A 89 -9.46 14.04 3.38
C LEU A 89 -10.78 13.52 3.98
N THR A 90 -10.96 13.65 5.30
CA THR A 90 -12.21 13.23 5.93
C THR A 90 -13.28 14.32 5.80
N PRO A 91 -14.56 13.96 5.73
CA PRO A 91 -15.62 14.94 5.89
C PRO A 91 -15.48 15.65 7.25
N GLU A 92 -15.66 16.95 7.27
CA GLU A 92 -15.60 17.76 8.52
C GLU A 92 -14.24 17.74 9.25
N GLY A 93 -13.19 17.13 8.69
CA GLY A 93 -11.89 16.99 9.37
C GLY A 93 -11.91 16.10 10.61
N LYS A 94 -12.83 15.13 10.68
CA LYS A 94 -13.07 14.27 11.85
C LYS A 94 -13.15 12.80 11.46
N TRP A 95 -12.86 11.90 12.39
CA TRP A 95 -13.06 10.45 12.26
C TRP A 95 -14.49 10.00 12.49
N THR A 96 -15.22 10.69 13.34
CA THR A 96 -16.66 10.53 13.54
C THR A 96 -17.35 11.83 13.19
N MET A 97 -18.25 11.79 12.21
CA MET A 97 -19.02 12.96 11.75
C MET A 97 -20.09 13.36 12.76
N ASP A 98 -20.59 14.58 12.66
CA ASP A 98 -21.62 15.11 13.56
C ASP A 98 -22.93 14.31 13.52
N ASN A 99 -23.20 13.60 12.45
CA ASN A 99 -24.34 12.67 12.31
C ASN A 99 -24.09 11.27 12.94
N GLY A 100 -22.92 11.06 13.56
CA GLY A 100 -22.54 9.79 14.17
C GLY A 100 -21.97 8.74 13.19
N GLN A 101 -21.74 9.09 11.94
CA GLN A 101 -21.13 8.18 10.97
C GLN A 101 -19.60 8.18 11.13
N ASP A 102 -19.01 6.99 11.22
CA ASP A 102 -17.57 6.82 11.32
C ASP A 102 -16.89 6.84 9.94
N VAL A 103 -15.74 7.50 9.87
CA VAL A 103 -14.82 7.41 8.73
C VAL A 103 -13.90 6.21 8.95
N HIS A 104 -13.76 5.40 7.91
CA HIS A 104 -12.96 4.18 7.93
C HIS A 104 -11.57 4.44 7.36
N LEU A 105 -10.52 4.19 8.14
CA LEU A 105 -9.15 4.25 7.66
C LEU A 105 -8.74 2.93 7.03
N ILE A 106 -8.26 2.98 5.78
CA ILE A 106 -7.72 1.81 5.08
C ILE A 106 -6.22 1.99 4.89
N LEU A 107 -5.44 1.12 5.51
CA LEU A 107 -4.01 1.01 5.27
C LEU A 107 -3.78 0.06 4.09
N THR A 108 -3.25 0.59 3.03
CA THR A 108 -2.94 -0.12 1.80
C THR A 108 -1.63 0.42 1.20
N GLY A 109 -1.21 -0.05 0.05
CA GLY A 109 0.00 0.44 -0.61
C GLY A 109 0.60 -0.64 -1.46
N GLY A 110 1.92 -0.82 -1.40
CA GLY A 110 2.57 -2.04 -1.82
C GLY A 110 2.15 -3.19 -0.88
N GLU A 111 2.92 -3.39 0.18
CA GLU A 111 2.53 -4.27 1.29
C GLU A 111 2.65 -3.48 2.60
N PRO A 112 1.52 -3.13 3.24
CA PRO A 112 1.55 -2.25 4.41
C PRO A 112 2.23 -2.88 5.62
N LEU A 113 2.32 -4.20 5.69
CA LEU A 113 2.96 -4.90 6.81
C LEU A 113 4.46 -5.15 6.59
N LEU A 114 5.04 -4.79 5.45
CA LEU A 114 6.42 -5.12 5.11
C LEU A 114 7.45 -4.42 6.01
N ALA A 115 7.28 -3.12 6.31
CA ALA A 115 8.26 -2.36 7.09
C ALA A 115 7.66 -1.32 8.03
N TRP A 116 6.35 -1.10 7.98
CA TRP A 116 5.70 0.06 8.58
C TRP A 116 5.07 -0.19 9.94
N GLN A 117 5.04 -1.42 10.42
CA GLN A 117 4.25 -1.83 11.58
C GLN A 117 4.56 -1.04 12.86
N ARG A 118 5.83 -0.64 13.08
CA ARG A 118 6.21 0.16 14.25
C ARG A 118 5.68 1.60 14.17
N LEU A 119 5.75 2.17 12.97
CA LEU A 119 5.27 3.54 12.74
C LEU A 119 3.75 3.66 12.85
N TYR A 120 3.01 2.57 12.65
CA TYR A 120 1.56 2.58 12.85
C TYR A 120 1.17 2.81 14.31
N VAL A 121 1.97 2.34 15.26
CA VAL A 121 1.70 2.60 16.68
C VAL A 121 1.78 4.09 16.95
N ASP A 122 2.82 4.76 16.48
CA ASP A 122 2.98 6.21 16.65
C ASP A 122 1.83 6.98 15.99
N LEU A 123 1.44 6.56 14.78
CA LEU A 123 0.29 7.13 14.07
C LEU A 123 -1.02 6.99 14.88
N PHE A 124 -1.32 5.80 15.38
CA PHE A 124 -2.57 5.53 16.09
C PHE A 124 -2.62 6.13 17.51
N GLU A 125 -1.46 6.34 18.13
CA GLU A 125 -1.38 7.00 19.45
C GLU A 125 -1.39 8.54 19.35
N HIS A 126 -1.36 9.10 18.13
CA HIS A 126 -1.48 10.54 17.97
C HIS A 126 -2.83 11.03 18.50
N PRO A 127 -2.87 12.15 19.28
CA PRO A 127 -4.10 12.62 19.94
C PRO A 127 -5.30 12.81 19.00
N ARG A 128 -5.06 13.28 17.78
CA ARG A 128 -6.12 13.49 16.77
C ARG A 128 -6.64 12.22 16.10
N MET A 129 -6.10 11.05 16.47
CA MET A 129 -6.58 9.73 16.04
C MET A 129 -7.47 9.06 17.09
N GLU A 130 -7.73 9.69 18.24
CA GLU A 130 -8.46 9.04 19.35
C GLU A 130 -9.90 8.65 18.99
N ASP A 131 -10.55 9.38 18.08
CA ASP A 131 -11.91 9.10 17.62
C ASP A 131 -11.98 8.15 16.43
N LEU A 132 -10.84 7.65 15.94
CA LEU A 132 -10.82 6.61 14.91
C LEU A 132 -11.43 5.32 15.46
N ARG A 133 -12.45 4.76 14.76
CA ARG A 133 -13.20 3.59 15.20
C ARG A 133 -12.95 2.35 14.35
N ASN A 134 -12.57 2.52 13.10
CA ASN A 134 -12.42 1.40 12.17
C ASN A 134 -11.14 1.54 11.33
N VAL A 135 -10.33 0.49 11.33
CA VAL A 135 -9.11 0.37 10.51
C VAL A 135 -9.14 -0.95 9.75
N THR A 136 -8.93 -0.89 8.45
CA THR A 136 -8.66 -2.08 7.63
C THR A 136 -7.22 -2.06 7.15
N ILE A 137 -6.56 -3.19 7.24
CA ILE A 137 -5.22 -3.42 6.69
C ILE A 137 -5.35 -4.38 5.51
N GLU A 138 -5.11 -3.88 4.29
CA GLU A 138 -5.13 -4.69 3.06
C GLU A 138 -3.75 -5.27 2.81
N THR A 139 -3.60 -6.57 3.03
CA THR A 139 -2.30 -7.25 2.99
C THR A 139 -2.28 -8.43 2.03
N ASN A 140 -1.14 -8.70 1.44
CA ASN A 140 -0.89 -9.92 0.67
C ASN A 140 -0.60 -11.16 1.54
N THR A 141 -0.67 -11.02 2.86
CA THR A 141 -0.52 -12.07 3.88
C THR A 141 0.84 -12.74 3.99
N THR A 142 1.88 -12.15 3.43
CA THR A 142 3.24 -12.71 3.50
C THR A 142 4.03 -12.25 4.71
N GLN A 143 3.53 -11.25 5.45
CA GLN A 143 4.23 -10.65 6.57
C GLN A 143 3.62 -11.10 7.91
N HIS A 144 4.49 -11.51 8.83
CA HIS A 144 4.08 -11.71 10.21
C HIS A 144 3.88 -10.37 10.92
N LEU A 145 2.92 -10.29 11.81
CA LEU A 145 2.82 -9.15 12.71
C LEU A 145 3.99 -9.16 13.69
N HIS A 146 4.69 -8.03 13.78
CA HIS A 146 5.68 -7.81 14.82
C HIS A 146 5.03 -7.93 16.19
N GLU A 147 5.74 -8.45 17.17
CA GLU A 147 5.18 -8.72 18.50
C GLU A 147 4.62 -7.45 19.15
N ASP A 148 5.34 -6.34 19.06
CA ASP A 148 4.92 -5.05 19.60
C ASP A 148 3.61 -4.56 18.96
N PHE A 149 3.51 -4.64 17.62
CA PHE A 149 2.31 -4.21 16.90
C PHE A 149 1.12 -5.15 17.18
N ARG A 150 1.36 -6.45 17.26
CA ARG A 150 0.33 -7.43 17.63
C ARG A 150 -0.17 -7.18 19.05
N ALA A 151 0.73 -6.92 20.01
CA ALA A 151 0.36 -6.58 21.37
C ALA A 151 -0.43 -5.27 21.43
N TYR A 152 0.00 -4.26 20.68
CA TYR A 152 -0.73 -3.00 20.56
C TYR A 152 -2.16 -3.21 20.07
N LEU A 153 -2.34 -3.92 18.96
CA LEU A 153 -3.67 -4.17 18.39
C LEU A 153 -4.58 -4.95 19.34
N ARG A 154 -4.03 -5.85 20.14
CA ARG A 154 -4.79 -6.66 21.10
C ARG A 154 -5.18 -5.88 22.35
N ASP A 155 -4.25 -5.09 22.90
CA ASP A 155 -4.36 -4.60 24.28
C ASP A 155 -4.63 -3.10 24.38
N LYS A 156 -4.28 -2.31 23.34
CA LYS A 156 -4.33 -0.85 23.39
C LYS A 156 -5.16 -0.18 22.30
N ALA A 157 -5.32 -0.82 21.14
CA ALA A 157 -6.04 -0.23 20.03
C ALA A 157 -7.48 0.12 20.42
N ARG A 158 -7.87 1.36 20.19
CA ARG A 158 -9.21 1.89 20.51
C ARG A 158 -10.21 1.72 19.36
N PHE A 159 -9.76 1.14 18.26
CA PHE A 159 -10.52 0.91 17.05
C PHE A 159 -10.65 -0.57 16.74
N ARG A 160 -11.64 -0.89 15.92
CA ARG A 160 -11.79 -2.24 15.36
C ARG A 160 -10.81 -2.42 14.21
N THR A 161 -9.96 -3.45 14.27
CA THR A 161 -9.05 -3.82 13.19
C THR A 161 -9.64 -4.94 12.35
N THR A 162 -9.60 -4.77 11.03
CA THR A 162 -9.94 -5.78 10.04
C THR A 162 -8.71 -6.03 9.16
N PHE A 163 -8.35 -7.29 8.95
CA PHE A 163 -7.36 -7.68 7.96
C PHE A 163 -8.08 -8.14 6.69
N SER A 164 -7.91 -7.39 5.61
CA SER A 164 -8.36 -7.78 4.27
C SER A 164 -7.22 -8.54 3.61
N CYS A 165 -7.34 -9.87 3.62
CA CYS A 165 -6.28 -10.77 3.16
C CYS A 165 -6.44 -11.07 1.67
N SER A 166 -5.43 -10.71 0.87
CA SER A 166 -5.39 -10.91 -0.58
C SER A 166 -4.14 -11.72 -0.97
N PRO A 167 -4.10 -13.03 -0.64
CA PRO A 167 -2.95 -13.88 -1.00
C PRO A 167 -2.79 -13.92 -2.51
N LYS A 168 -1.55 -13.77 -2.98
CA LYS A 168 -1.26 -13.78 -4.40
C LYS A 168 -1.08 -15.22 -4.87
N LEU A 169 -1.89 -15.63 -5.84
CA LEU A 169 -1.80 -16.97 -6.42
C LEU A 169 -0.77 -16.99 -7.56
N SER A 170 -0.42 -18.18 -8.03
CA SER A 170 0.55 -18.39 -9.14
C SER A 170 0.21 -17.59 -10.41
N VAL A 171 -1.07 -17.30 -10.63
CA VAL A 171 -1.54 -16.47 -11.76
C VAL A 171 -1.04 -15.03 -11.68
N SER A 172 -0.65 -14.54 -10.50
CA SER A 172 -0.09 -13.19 -10.35
C SER A 172 1.33 -13.05 -10.90
N GLY A 173 1.98 -14.16 -11.26
CA GLY A 173 3.36 -14.19 -11.72
C GLY A 173 4.39 -14.17 -10.58
N GLU A 174 3.95 -14.34 -9.33
CA GLU A 174 4.85 -14.44 -8.19
C GLU A 174 5.28 -15.88 -7.95
N PRO A 175 6.54 -16.12 -7.53
CA PRO A 175 6.98 -17.45 -7.17
C PRO A 175 6.38 -17.87 -5.84
N TRP A 176 5.91 -19.10 -5.82
CA TRP A 176 5.63 -19.83 -4.61
C TRP A 176 6.77 -20.81 -4.38
N GLU A 177 7.62 -20.56 -3.44
CA GLU A 177 8.58 -21.51 -2.90
C GLU A 177 8.11 -22.04 -1.56
#